data_308dd78ad89a8237d8524bf398e68b3b
#
_entry.id   308dd78ad89a8237d8524bf398e68b3b
#
_cell.length_a   1.000
_cell.length_b   1.000
_cell.length_c   1.000
_cell.angle_alpha   90.00
_cell.angle_beta   90.00
_cell.angle_gamma   90.00
#
_symmetry.space_group_name_H-M   'P 1'
#
loop_
_entity.id
_entity.type
_entity.pdbx_description
1 polymer ?
#
loop_
_entity_poly.entity_id
_entity_poly.type
_entity_poly.pdbx_seq_one_letter_code
_entity_poly.pdbx_strand_id
1 'polypeptide(L)'
;MASVNKVIIVGNLGRDPEMRTFPSGDRVANVTIATTDTWKDKNTGEKKEATEWHRVVFNGRLAEIVGEYLKKGSQVYVEGSLRTRKWTDKDGIEKFTTEIRADEMKMLGSRQGMGSPDSGGGGGGGYDDDGGQQQRRAPAPASRATPASKPAGKPSSGFDDMDDDIPF
;
A
#
# COMPACT_ATOMS: atom_id res chain seq x y z
N MET A 1 -4.80 -28.29 30.22
CA MET A 1 -4.43 -26.88 30.36
C MET A 1 -5.08 -26.10 29.23
N ALA A 2 -5.74 -24.96 29.54
CA ALA A 2 -6.28 -24.07 28.53
C ALA A 2 -5.17 -23.11 28.07
N SER A 3 -5.07 -22.89 26.75
CA SER A 3 -4.11 -21.95 26.17
C SER A 3 -4.74 -21.20 25.01
N VAL A 4 -4.30 -19.98 24.76
CA VAL A 4 -4.74 -19.14 23.63
C VAL A 4 -3.51 -18.68 22.87
N ASN A 5 -3.57 -18.76 21.53
CA ASN A 5 -2.57 -18.20 20.64
C ASN A 5 -3.33 -17.52 19.50
N LYS A 6 -3.65 -16.26 19.69
CA LYS A 6 -4.39 -15.45 18.72
C LYS A 6 -3.72 -14.09 18.57
N VAL A 7 -3.62 -13.65 17.31
CA VAL A 7 -3.12 -12.33 16.91
C VAL A 7 -4.19 -11.65 16.07
N ILE A 8 -4.42 -10.38 16.32
CA ILE A 8 -5.30 -9.51 15.54
C ILE A 8 -4.49 -8.27 15.14
N ILE A 9 -4.44 -7.97 13.86
CA ILE A 9 -3.70 -6.83 13.34
C ILE A 9 -4.57 -6.05 12.36
N VAL A 10 -4.55 -4.72 12.49
CA VAL A 10 -5.00 -3.77 11.47
C VAL A 10 -3.80 -2.93 11.08
N GLY A 11 -3.43 -2.97 9.81
CA GLY A 11 -2.24 -2.25 9.35
C GLY A 11 -2.17 -2.16 7.82
N ASN A 12 -1.07 -1.59 7.34
CA ASN A 12 -0.85 -1.39 5.92
C ASN A 12 0.31 -2.26 5.41
N LEU A 13 0.18 -2.77 4.19
CA LEU A 13 1.26 -3.51 3.54
C LEU A 13 2.44 -2.59 3.27
N GLY A 14 3.62 -2.96 3.74
CA GLY A 14 4.86 -2.21 3.50
C GLY A 14 5.44 -2.43 2.11
N ARG A 15 5.11 -3.56 1.49
CA ARG A 15 5.53 -3.97 0.14
C ARG A 15 4.47 -4.86 -0.50
N ASP A 16 4.63 -5.12 -1.79
CA ASP A 16 3.77 -6.05 -2.50
C ASP A 16 3.90 -7.46 -1.93
N PRO A 17 2.82 -8.29 -1.97
CA PRO A 17 2.85 -9.66 -1.50
C PRO A 17 3.88 -10.51 -2.26
N GLU A 18 4.70 -11.26 -1.54
CA GLU A 18 5.62 -12.24 -2.11
C GLU A 18 4.93 -13.59 -2.27
N MET A 19 4.56 -13.91 -3.51
CA MET A 19 3.88 -15.17 -3.83
C MET A 19 4.88 -16.31 -4.03
N ARG A 20 4.55 -17.48 -3.48
CA ARG A 20 5.28 -18.74 -3.72
C ARG A 20 4.29 -19.85 -4.00
N THR A 21 4.61 -20.68 -4.97
CA THR A 21 3.87 -21.91 -5.26
C THR A 21 4.78 -23.10 -4.98
N PHE A 22 4.32 -24.01 -4.16
CA PHE A 22 5.05 -25.25 -3.88
C PHE A 22 4.80 -26.27 -5.00
N PRO A 23 5.68 -27.30 -5.13
CA PRO A 23 5.47 -28.39 -6.09
C PRO A 23 4.17 -29.18 -5.86
N SER A 24 3.62 -29.15 -4.66
CA SER A 24 2.30 -29.71 -4.31
C SER A 24 1.13 -28.93 -4.92
N GLY A 25 1.38 -27.75 -5.50
CA GLY A 25 0.35 -26.85 -5.99
C GLY A 25 -0.15 -25.83 -4.95
N ASP A 26 0.28 -25.96 -3.70
CA ASP A 26 -0.10 -25.05 -2.63
C ASP A 26 0.49 -23.65 -2.86
N ARG A 27 -0.34 -22.64 -2.72
CA ARG A 27 0.06 -21.23 -2.81
C ARG A 27 0.24 -20.63 -1.44
N VAL A 28 1.30 -19.86 -1.29
CA VAL A 28 1.62 -19.11 -0.07
C VAL A 28 1.98 -17.68 -0.44
N ALA A 29 1.42 -16.73 0.31
CA ALA A 29 1.78 -15.32 0.22
C ALA A 29 2.45 -14.87 1.51
N ASN A 30 3.66 -14.32 1.39
CA ASN A 30 4.34 -13.68 2.50
C ASN A 30 4.13 -12.16 2.40
N VAL A 31 3.62 -11.58 3.46
CA VAL A 31 3.28 -10.16 3.53
C VAL A 31 3.94 -9.55 4.75
N THR A 32 4.41 -8.33 4.62
CA THR A 32 4.90 -7.51 5.74
C THR A 32 3.88 -6.40 5.99
N ILE A 33 3.30 -6.38 7.20
CA ILE A 33 2.28 -5.42 7.60
C ILE A 33 2.88 -4.48 8.65
N ALA A 34 2.72 -3.18 8.45
CA ALA A 34 3.11 -2.14 9.39
C ALA A 34 1.93 -1.76 10.29
N THR A 35 2.17 -1.72 11.59
CA THR A 35 1.31 -1.06 12.58
C THR A 35 2.06 0.10 13.18
N THR A 36 1.43 1.27 13.28
CA THR A 36 2.09 2.47 13.75
C THR A 36 1.36 3.03 14.96
N ASP A 37 2.07 3.14 16.07
CA ASP A 37 1.62 3.80 17.27
C ASP A 37 2.13 5.24 17.29
N THR A 38 1.27 6.17 17.68
CA THR A 38 1.64 7.56 17.85
C THR A 38 1.26 8.07 19.23
N TRP A 39 2.19 8.71 19.92
CA TRP A 39 1.92 9.27 21.24
C TRP A 39 2.61 10.63 21.41
N LYS A 40 2.17 11.35 22.41
CA LYS A 40 2.79 12.62 22.80
C LYS A 40 3.73 12.35 23.99
N ASP A 41 5.00 12.73 23.84
CA ASP A 41 5.96 12.65 24.94
C ASP A 41 5.55 13.62 26.05
N LYS A 42 5.44 13.10 27.27
CA LYS A 42 4.96 13.86 28.43
C LYS A 42 5.94 14.92 28.90
N ASN A 43 7.24 14.75 28.60
CA ASN A 43 8.29 15.64 29.06
C ASN A 43 8.58 16.75 28.05
N THR A 44 8.65 16.40 26.75
CA THR A 44 8.98 17.34 25.68
C THR A 44 7.76 17.91 24.98
N GLY A 45 6.58 17.27 25.12
CA GLY A 45 5.36 17.62 24.41
C GLY A 45 5.39 17.27 22.91
N GLU A 46 6.44 16.65 22.42
CA GLU A 46 6.61 16.27 21.02
C GLU A 46 5.79 15.03 20.68
N LYS A 47 5.32 14.98 19.43
CA LYS A 47 4.66 13.80 18.88
C LYS A 47 5.73 12.78 18.49
N LYS A 48 5.67 11.59 19.10
CA LYS A 48 6.51 10.43 18.77
C LYS A 48 5.71 9.37 18.04
N GLU A 49 6.40 8.58 17.23
CA GLU A 49 5.83 7.52 16.41
C GLU A 49 6.76 6.29 16.48
N ALA A 50 6.14 5.11 16.57
CA ALA A 50 6.85 3.84 16.45
C ALA A 50 6.08 2.92 15.50
N THR A 51 6.80 2.30 14.56
CA THR A 51 6.23 1.38 13.60
C THR A 51 6.78 -0.02 13.83
N GLU A 52 5.87 -0.98 14.02
CA GLU A 52 6.19 -2.39 14.11
C GLU A 52 5.88 -3.11 12.79
N TRP A 53 6.78 -4.00 12.38
CA TRP A 53 6.69 -4.75 11.15
C TRP A 53 6.37 -6.21 11.42
N HIS A 54 5.19 -6.64 11.01
CA HIS A 54 4.71 -8.00 11.22
C HIS A 54 4.87 -8.85 9.96
N ARG A 55 5.50 -10.02 10.10
CA ARG A 55 5.53 -11.01 9.02
C ARG A 55 4.29 -11.88 9.10
N VAL A 56 3.48 -11.85 8.05
CA VAL A 56 2.23 -12.60 7.96
C VAL A 56 2.29 -13.54 6.77
N VAL A 57 1.90 -14.79 7.01
CA VAL A 57 1.88 -15.86 6.01
C VAL A 57 0.44 -16.25 5.75
N PHE A 58 0.01 -16.12 4.52
CA PHE A 58 -1.29 -16.58 4.02
C PHE A 58 -1.11 -17.85 3.22
N ASN A 59 -2.04 -18.80 3.37
CA ASN A 59 -1.99 -20.09 2.69
C ASN A 59 -3.24 -20.32 1.84
N GLY A 60 -3.10 -21.14 0.79
CA GLY A 60 -4.19 -21.61 -0.06
C GLY A 60 -4.99 -20.43 -0.67
N ARG A 61 -6.31 -20.47 -0.51
CA ARG A 61 -7.21 -19.47 -1.09
C ARG A 61 -6.96 -18.04 -0.59
N LEU A 62 -6.58 -17.87 0.68
CA LEU A 62 -6.24 -16.55 1.20
C LEU A 62 -5.00 -15.98 0.51
N ALA A 63 -4.01 -16.83 0.22
CA ALA A 63 -2.82 -16.41 -0.52
C ALA A 63 -3.16 -15.95 -1.95
N GLU A 64 -4.09 -16.62 -2.62
CA GLU A 64 -4.57 -16.20 -3.95
C GLU A 64 -5.22 -14.82 -3.92
N ILE A 65 -6.14 -14.60 -2.98
CA ILE A 65 -6.82 -13.32 -2.79
C ILE A 65 -5.81 -12.21 -2.50
N VAL A 66 -4.86 -12.48 -1.61
CA VAL A 66 -3.80 -11.54 -1.25
C VAL A 66 -2.96 -11.16 -2.47
N GLY A 67 -2.54 -12.15 -3.27
CA GLY A 67 -1.73 -11.91 -4.47
C GLY A 67 -2.47 -11.16 -5.58
N GLU A 68 -3.79 -11.35 -5.69
CA GLU A 68 -4.60 -10.74 -6.73
C GLU A 68 -5.02 -9.29 -6.39
N TYR A 69 -5.38 -9.05 -5.13
CA TYR A 69 -6.04 -7.80 -4.75
C TYR A 69 -5.19 -6.86 -3.90
N LEU A 70 -4.15 -7.34 -3.23
CA LEU A 70 -3.35 -6.51 -2.33
C LEU A 70 -2.06 -6.03 -2.99
N LYS A 71 -1.71 -4.79 -2.68
CA LYS A 71 -0.46 -4.13 -3.09
C LYS A 71 0.14 -3.37 -1.92
N LYS A 72 1.37 -2.91 -2.08
CA LYS A 72 1.99 -1.97 -1.14
C LYS A 72 1.02 -0.84 -0.78
N GLY A 73 0.87 -0.57 0.50
CA GLY A 73 -0.03 0.46 1.03
C GLY A 73 -1.48 -0.01 1.27
N SER A 74 -1.90 -1.18 0.80
CA SER A 74 -3.23 -1.71 1.08
C SER A 74 -3.45 -1.87 2.58
N GLN A 75 -4.58 -1.41 3.10
CA GLN A 75 -4.97 -1.58 4.48
C GLN A 75 -5.75 -2.88 4.66
N VAL A 76 -5.38 -3.66 5.66
CA VAL A 76 -5.97 -4.97 5.93
C VAL A 76 -6.20 -5.19 7.42
N TYR A 77 -7.24 -5.96 7.71
CA TYR A 77 -7.46 -6.61 8.99
C TYR A 77 -7.05 -8.08 8.84
N VAL A 78 -6.29 -8.60 9.79
CA VAL A 78 -5.82 -9.98 9.81
C VAL A 78 -6.04 -10.59 11.18
N GLU A 79 -6.61 -11.79 11.22
CA GLU A 79 -6.59 -12.67 12.39
C GLU A 79 -5.72 -13.87 12.09
N GLY A 80 -5.01 -14.34 13.11
CA GLY A 80 -4.13 -15.50 12.98
C GLY A 80 -3.52 -15.94 14.29
N SER A 81 -2.48 -16.73 14.20
CA SER A 81 -1.72 -17.26 15.33
C SER A 81 -0.23 -17.15 15.10
N LEU A 82 0.55 -16.97 16.17
CA LEU A 82 2.00 -17.00 16.10
C LEU A 82 2.48 -18.41 15.79
N ARG A 83 3.45 -18.51 14.88
CA ARG A 83 4.13 -19.74 14.54
C ARG A 83 5.62 -19.49 14.45
N THR A 84 6.40 -20.27 15.18
CA THR A 84 7.86 -20.23 15.09
C THR A 84 8.32 -21.41 14.22
N ARG A 85 9.07 -21.07 13.19
CA ARG A 85 9.68 -22.01 12.26
C ARG A 85 11.18 -22.04 12.47
N LYS A 86 11.71 -23.24 12.62
CA LYS A 86 13.15 -23.52 12.64
C LYS A 86 13.64 -23.72 11.21
N TRP A 87 14.78 -23.16 10.88
CA TRP A 87 15.43 -23.34 9.59
C TRP A 87 16.94 -23.26 9.75
N THR A 88 17.68 -23.84 8.81
CA THR A 88 19.13 -23.82 8.82
C THR A 88 19.62 -22.87 7.75
N ASP A 89 20.52 -21.97 8.10
CA ASP A 89 21.13 -21.07 7.13
C ASP A 89 22.22 -21.76 6.28
N LYS A 90 22.86 -20.99 5.41
CA LYS A 90 23.89 -21.49 4.49
C LYS A 90 25.14 -21.98 5.23
N ASP A 91 25.36 -21.49 6.43
CA ASP A 91 26.52 -21.84 7.28
C ASP A 91 26.20 -23.03 8.21
N GLY A 92 25.05 -23.65 8.06
CA GLY A 92 24.61 -24.80 8.87
C GLY A 92 24.08 -24.41 10.25
N ILE A 93 23.89 -23.11 10.51
CA ILE A 93 23.42 -22.60 11.80
C ILE A 93 21.90 -22.66 11.86
N GLU A 94 21.38 -23.24 12.94
CA GLU A 94 19.94 -23.27 13.19
C GLU A 94 19.42 -21.91 13.60
N LYS A 95 18.40 -21.41 12.89
CA LYS A 95 17.72 -20.15 13.17
C LYS A 95 16.22 -20.37 13.36
N PHE A 96 15.62 -19.48 14.13
CA PHE A 96 14.18 -19.48 14.38
C PHE A 96 13.59 -18.19 13.81
N THR A 97 12.46 -18.31 13.14
CA THR A 97 11.69 -17.18 12.67
C THR A 97 10.26 -17.31 13.18
N THR A 98 9.81 -16.29 13.92
CA THR A 98 8.42 -16.20 14.36
C THR A 98 7.65 -15.38 13.33
N GLU A 99 6.56 -15.95 12.86
CA GLU A 99 5.66 -15.36 11.86
C GLU A 99 4.21 -15.57 12.31
N ILE A 100 3.30 -14.78 11.76
CA ILE A 100 1.87 -14.89 11.99
C ILE A 100 1.28 -15.70 10.85
N ARG A 101 0.71 -16.84 11.17
CA ARG A 101 -0.10 -17.60 10.22
C ARG A 101 -1.51 -17.03 10.23
N ALA A 102 -1.93 -16.46 9.10
CA ALA A 102 -3.26 -15.89 8.96
C ALA A 102 -4.32 -16.98 8.80
N ASP A 103 -5.40 -16.83 9.55
CA ASP A 103 -6.58 -17.67 9.48
C ASP A 103 -7.75 -16.91 8.80
N GLU A 104 -7.82 -15.57 8.97
CA GLU A 104 -8.82 -14.70 8.36
C GLU A 104 -8.18 -13.38 7.90
N MET A 105 -8.71 -12.78 6.82
CA MET A 105 -8.30 -11.47 6.33
C MET A 105 -9.49 -10.72 5.77
N LYS A 106 -9.55 -9.41 6.03
CA LYS A 106 -10.50 -8.45 5.43
C LYS A 106 -9.75 -7.25 4.88
N MET A 107 -10.06 -6.89 3.65
CA MET A 107 -9.57 -5.67 3.04
C MET A 107 -10.35 -4.48 3.58
N LEU A 108 -9.65 -3.48 4.15
CA LEU A 108 -10.28 -2.30 4.75
C LEU A 108 -10.19 -1.05 3.87
N GLY A 109 -9.39 -1.09 2.81
CA GLY A 109 -9.27 0.01 1.85
C GLY A 109 -10.49 0.12 0.94
N SER A 110 -10.85 1.34 0.56
CA SER A 110 -11.80 1.59 -0.51
C SER A 110 -11.29 0.95 -1.80
N ARG A 111 -12.18 0.33 -2.59
CA ARG A 111 -11.87 -0.12 -3.95
C ARG A 111 -11.31 1.04 -4.76
N GLN A 112 -9.99 1.12 -4.90
CA GLN A 112 -9.40 1.96 -5.93
C GLN A 112 -9.76 1.34 -7.29
N GLY A 113 -10.74 1.95 -7.96
CA GLY A 113 -11.06 1.55 -9.33
C GLY A 113 -12.52 1.42 -9.71
N MET A 114 -13.47 1.54 -8.77
CA MET A 114 -14.85 1.82 -9.18
C MET A 114 -15.04 3.33 -9.11
N GLY A 115 -15.03 3.96 -10.28
CA GLY A 115 -15.46 5.33 -10.45
C GLY A 115 -16.77 5.53 -9.72
N SER A 116 -16.89 6.62 -9.00
CA SER A 116 -18.18 7.06 -8.47
C SER A 116 -19.20 6.93 -9.59
N PRO A 117 -20.36 6.33 -9.36
CA PRO A 117 -21.44 6.49 -10.31
C PRO A 117 -21.67 7.99 -10.39
N ASP A 118 -21.40 8.53 -11.55
CA ASP A 118 -21.81 9.85 -11.95
C ASP A 118 -23.30 9.98 -11.58
N SER A 119 -23.59 10.73 -10.51
CA SER A 119 -24.96 11.13 -10.22
C SER A 119 -25.36 12.20 -11.22
N GLY A 120 -25.60 11.75 -12.46
CA GLY A 120 -26.37 12.47 -13.41
C GLY A 120 -27.76 12.65 -12.84
N GLY A 121 -27.96 13.75 -12.14
CA GLY A 121 -29.23 14.21 -11.62
C GLY A 121 -30.21 14.35 -12.76
N GLY A 122 -31.17 13.46 -12.75
CA GLY A 122 -32.31 13.46 -13.63
C GLY A 122 -33.13 14.73 -13.48
N GLY A 123 -33.61 15.15 -14.61
CA GLY A 123 -34.43 16.29 -14.87
C GLY A 123 -35.69 16.42 -14.04
N GLY A 124 -36.07 17.62 -13.87
CA GLY A 124 -37.41 18.09 -13.60
C GLY A 124 -37.92 18.82 -14.82
N GLY A 125 -38.99 18.37 -15.40
CA GLY A 125 -39.65 19.00 -16.50
C GLY A 125 -40.30 20.32 -16.10
N GLY A 126 -40.51 21.19 -17.04
CA GLY A 126 -41.28 22.43 -16.91
C GLY A 126 -41.28 23.14 -18.26
N TYR A 127 -42.39 23.28 -18.76
CA TYR A 127 -42.99 23.72 -20.02
C TYR A 127 -42.60 25.13 -20.46
N ASP A 128 -42.67 25.29 -21.80
CA ASP A 128 -43.13 26.39 -22.63
C ASP A 128 -42.35 27.71 -22.73
N ASP A 129 -42.09 27.93 -23.96
CA ASP A 129 -42.52 29.02 -24.88
C ASP A 129 -41.51 30.07 -25.29
N ASP A 130 -41.42 30.12 -26.63
CA ASP A 130 -41.30 31.24 -27.55
C ASP A 130 -40.06 32.13 -27.61
N GLY A 131 -39.55 32.17 -28.80
CA GLY A 131 -39.25 33.43 -29.50
C GLY A 131 -37.85 33.93 -29.52
N GLY A 132 -37.21 33.87 -30.66
CA GLY A 132 -36.39 35.04 -31.07
C GLY A 132 -34.91 34.80 -31.41
N GLN A 133 -34.72 34.44 -32.66
CA GLN A 133 -33.76 35.05 -33.61
C GLN A 133 -32.30 35.34 -33.25
N GLN A 134 -31.46 34.65 -33.99
CA GLN A 134 -30.31 35.15 -34.75
C GLN A 134 -29.28 36.03 -34.06
N GLN A 135 -28.05 35.57 -33.98
CA GLN A 135 -27.01 36.11 -34.86
C GLN A 135 -25.71 35.30 -34.78
N ARG A 136 -25.31 34.91 -35.97
CA ARG A 136 -24.01 34.39 -36.35
C ARG A 136 -22.88 35.33 -35.95
N ARG A 137 -21.76 34.78 -35.51
CA ARG A 137 -20.41 35.18 -35.96
C ARG A 137 -19.35 34.19 -35.45
N ALA A 138 -18.78 33.50 -36.37
CA ALA A 138 -17.41 32.99 -36.32
C ALA A 138 -16.52 33.99 -37.09
N PRO A 139 -15.20 33.79 -37.34
CA PRO A 139 -14.18 33.03 -36.63
C PRO A 139 -12.85 33.79 -36.44
N ALA A 140 -11.89 33.21 -35.72
CA ALA A 140 -10.43 33.21 -35.82
C ALA A 140 -9.66 34.51 -36.19
N PRO A 141 -8.31 34.64 -36.11
CA PRO A 141 -7.27 33.60 -36.05
C PRO A 141 -6.04 33.87 -35.14
N ALA A 142 -5.26 32.83 -34.98
CA ALA A 142 -3.81 32.70 -34.86
C ALA A 142 -2.85 33.88 -34.69
N SER A 143 -1.87 33.70 -33.81
CA SER A 143 -0.43 33.97 -33.95
C SER A 143 0.30 33.34 -32.75
N ARG A 144 1.12 32.31 -32.91
CA ARG A 144 2.49 32.27 -33.39
C ARG A 144 3.46 33.04 -32.47
N ALA A 145 4.26 32.28 -31.71
CA ALA A 145 5.72 32.31 -31.74
C ALA A 145 6.33 31.56 -30.57
N THR A 146 7.04 30.50 -30.87
CA THR A 146 8.24 30.02 -30.15
C THR A 146 9.38 31.05 -30.39
N PRO A 147 10.55 31.03 -29.70
CA PRO A 147 11.35 29.87 -29.36
C PRO A 147 12.21 29.96 -28.07
N ALA A 148 12.68 28.77 -27.67
CA ALA A 148 14.02 28.42 -27.18
C ALA A 148 14.77 29.26 -26.16
N SER A 149 15.21 28.60 -25.09
CA SER A 149 16.65 28.46 -24.77
C SER A 149 16.88 27.45 -23.62
N LYS A 150 17.65 26.40 -23.90
CA LYS A 150 18.52 25.73 -22.94
C LYS A 150 19.69 26.65 -22.62
N PRO A 151 20.35 26.55 -21.45
CA PRO A 151 21.41 25.58 -21.36
C PRO A 151 21.58 24.89 -20.01
N ALA A 152 22.21 23.74 -20.11
CA ALA A 152 23.08 22.98 -19.25
C ALA A 152 23.60 23.61 -17.94
N GLY A 153 23.66 22.77 -16.92
CA GLY A 153 24.45 22.95 -15.71
C GLY A 153 24.35 21.74 -14.81
N LYS A 154 25.23 20.73 -15.00
CA LYS A 154 25.57 19.77 -13.94
C LYS A 154 26.36 20.48 -12.87
N PRO A 155 26.25 20.08 -11.61
CA PRO A 155 27.43 19.78 -10.84
C PRO A 155 27.39 18.34 -10.31
N SER A 156 28.46 17.66 -10.59
CA SER A 156 28.99 16.51 -9.86
C SER A 156 29.54 16.97 -8.51
N SER A 157 29.26 16.22 -7.49
CA SER A 157 30.07 16.01 -6.29
C SER A 157 29.30 14.99 -5.46
N GLY A 158 29.70 13.75 -5.23
CA GLY A 158 30.89 13.48 -4.46
C GLY A 158 30.40 13.26 -3.04
N PHE A 159 29.86 12.05 -2.76
CA PHE A 159 29.80 11.49 -1.42
C PHE A 159 30.39 10.09 -1.51
N ASP A 160 31.71 10.10 -1.50
CA ASP A 160 32.52 9.02 -0.99
C ASP A 160 32.67 9.24 0.51
N ASP A 161 32.79 8.15 1.24
CA ASP A 161 33.14 8.01 2.66
C ASP A 161 32.04 8.40 3.67
N MET A 162 31.29 7.39 4.06
CA MET A 162 30.92 7.19 5.45
C MET A 162 31.12 5.72 5.80
N ASP A 163 32.27 5.48 6.44
CA ASP A 163 32.60 4.25 7.11
C ASP A 163 31.52 3.88 8.12
N ASP A 164 31.09 2.63 7.98
CA ASP A 164 30.27 1.90 8.93
C ASP A 164 31.05 1.65 10.22
N ASP A 165 30.66 2.31 11.28
CA ASP A 165 30.89 1.81 12.62
C ASP A 165 29.56 1.86 13.40
N ILE A 166 28.86 0.75 13.40
CA ILE A 166 27.76 0.50 14.32
C ILE A 166 28.30 -0.38 15.45
N PRO A 167 28.54 0.12 16.66
CA PRO A 167 28.76 -0.73 17.82
C PRO A 167 27.43 -1.28 18.31
N PHE A 168 27.47 -2.54 18.72
CA PHE A 168 26.40 -3.36 19.29
C PHE A 168 25.76 -2.76 20.54
#